data_1507eaf4665e3b0656bab061ffa963a2
#
_entry.id   1507eaf4665e3b0656bab061ffa963a2
#
_cell.length_a   1.000
_cell.length_b   1.000
_cell.length_c   1.000
_cell.angle_alpha   90.00
_cell.angle_beta   90.00
_cell.angle_gamma   90.00
#
_symmetry.space_group_name_H-M   'P 1'
#
loop_
_entity.id
_entity.type
_entity.pdbx_description
1 polymer ?
#
loop_
_entity_poly.entity_id
_entity_poly.type
_entity_poly.pdbx_seq_one_letter_code
_entity_poly.pdbx_strand_id
1 'polypeptide(L)'
;DGDIIKIGNVEVKIIETPGHTAGGVCYLLDEHLIAGDTLFVYGVGICSLAGSNPVTLYHSLKKLIAQVPDHIHLLCGHNYGSEISTTIAEQKRANPFLLIEDKDTFVRYRMHVHDSTRTYPMSPMTLDEVNALL
;
A
#
# COMPACT_ATOMS: atom_id res chain seq x y z
N ASP A 1 -5.98 8.27 14.69
CA ASP A 1 -5.25 8.69 13.48
C ASP A 1 -4.39 9.91 13.79
N GLY A 2 -3.11 9.84 13.47
CA GLY A 2 -2.16 10.92 13.76
C GLY A 2 -1.61 10.94 15.19
N ASP A 3 -2.02 10.01 16.05
CA ASP A 3 -1.49 9.88 17.40
C ASP A 3 0.00 9.53 17.36
N ILE A 4 0.74 10.04 18.35
CA ILE A 4 2.15 9.74 18.52
C ILE A 4 2.33 8.98 19.82
N ILE A 5 2.94 7.79 19.75
CA ILE A 5 3.37 7.02 20.91
C ILE A 5 4.89 7.03 20.97
N LYS A 6 5.45 6.84 22.17
CA LYS A 6 6.90 6.77 22.38
C LYS A 6 7.32 5.38 22.86
N ILE A 7 8.36 4.85 22.22
CA ILE A 7 9.02 3.62 22.64
C ILE A 7 10.48 3.99 22.91
N GLY A 8 10.83 4.18 24.18
CA GLY A 8 12.11 4.79 24.55
C GLY A 8 12.20 6.21 24.00
N ASN A 9 13.21 6.48 23.18
CA ASN A 9 13.42 7.78 22.52
C ASN A 9 12.83 7.87 21.11
N VAL A 10 12.19 6.80 20.61
CA VAL A 10 11.62 6.75 19.27
C VAL A 10 10.17 7.19 19.32
N GLU A 11 9.81 8.15 18.47
CA GLU A 11 8.43 8.54 18.21
C GLU A 11 7.84 7.71 17.10
N VAL A 12 6.65 7.14 17.32
CA VAL A 12 5.91 6.34 16.35
C VAL A 12 4.59 7.04 16.07
N LYS A 13 4.41 7.52 14.84
CA LYS A 13 3.16 8.11 14.37
C LYS A 13 2.22 7.01 13.87
N ILE A 14 1.00 7.00 14.37
CA ILE A 14 -0.05 6.07 13.95
C ILE A 14 -0.84 6.71 12.82
N ILE A 15 -0.97 6.00 11.70
CA ILE A 15 -1.77 6.39 10.54
C ILE A 15 -2.83 5.33 10.31
N GLU A 16 -4.09 5.66 10.52
CA GLU A 16 -5.19 4.73 10.21
C GLU A 16 -5.28 4.48 8.71
N THR A 17 -5.27 3.21 8.34
CA THR A 17 -5.34 2.76 6.94
C THR A 17 -6.32 1.59 6.79
N PRO A 18 -7.61 1.77 7.12
CA PRO A 18 -8.61 0.74 6.95
C PRO A 18 -8.78 0.39 5.46
N GLY A 19 -9.21 -0.84 5.20
CA GLY A 19 -9.51 -1.31 3.85
C GLY A 19 -9.17 -2.77 3.62
N HIS A 20 -7.93 -3.20 3.79
CA HIS A 20 -7.59 -4.62 3.87
C HIS A 20 -8.25 -5.25 5.10
N THR A 21 -8.16 -4.58 6.24
CA THR A 21 -8.97 -4.85 7.44
C THR A 21 -9.65 -3.57 7.90
N ALA A 22 -10.75 -3.70 8.65
CA ALA A 22 -11.49 -2.54 9.18
C ALA A 22 -10.67 -1.70 10.17
N GLY A 23 -9.76 -2.32 10.92
CA GLY A 23 -8.91 -1.66 11.92
C GLY A 23 -7.46 -1.49 11.47
N GLY A 24 -7.18 -1.50 10.17
CA GLY A 24 -5.82 -1.38 9.64
C GLY A 24 -5.14 -0.08 10.04
N VAL A 25 -3.87 -0.16 10.45
CA VAL A 25 -3.01 0.98 10.77
C VAL A 25 -1.61 0.77 10.21
N CYS A 26 -0.95 1.86 9.87
CA CYS A 26 0.48 1.90 9.57
C CYS A 26 1.21 2.68 10.67
N TYR A 27 2.49 2.36 10.86
CA TYR A 27 3.34 3.03 11.84
C TYR A 27 4.50 3.69 11.11
N LEU A 28 4.59 5.02 11.25
CA LEU A 28 5.69 5.80 10.71
C LEU A 28 6.67 6.13 11.84
N LEU A 29 7.91 5.69 11.70
CA LEU A 29 8.98 5.93 12.67
C LEU A 29 10.32 6.07 11.95
N ASP A 30 11.12 7.08 12.36
CA ASP A 30 12.43 7.37 11.76
C ASP A 30 12.40 7.31 10.22
N GLU A 31 13.16 6.38 9.63
CA GLU A 31 13.31 6.17 8.19
C GLU A 31 12.40 5.06 7.64
N HIS A 32 11.39 4.59 8.43
CA HIS A 32 10.61 3.42 8.09
C HIS A 32 9.10 3.63 8.23
N LEU A 33 8.35 3.02 7.31
CA LEU A 33 6.91 2.83 7.39
C LEU A 33 6.61 1.34 7.56
N ILE A 34 6.09 0.95 8.71
CA ILE A 34 5.57 -0.40 8.94
C ILE A 34 4.12 -0.41 8.45
N ALA A 35 3.87 -1.04 7.31
CA ALA A 35 2.58 -0.96 6.62
C ALA A 35 1.71 -2.22 6.75
N GLY A 36 2.22 -3.29 7.37
CA GLY A 36 1.50 -4.57 7.44
C GLY A 36 1.04 -5.01 6.06
N ASP A 37 -0.24 -5.35 5.95
CA ASP A 37 -0.87 -5.78 4.70
C ASP A 37 -1.63 -4.64 3.99
N THR A 38 -1.46 -3.40 4.41
CA THR A 38 -2.01 -2.24 3.69
C THR A 38 -1.28 -2.00 2.38
N LEU A 39 0.05 -1.99 2.42
CA LEU A 39 0.91 -1.71 1.27
C LEU A 39 2.07 -2.70 1.23
N PHE A 40 2.24 -3.38 0.08
CA PHE A 40 3.37 -4.23 -0.22
C PHE A 40 4.32 -3.59 -1.23
N VAL A 41 5.50 -4.15 -1.35
CA VAL A 41 6.38 -3.82 -2.48
C VAL A 41 5.70 -4.27 -3.77
N TYR A 42 5.26 -3.28 -4.56
CA TYR A 42 4.50 -3.41 -5.82
C TYR A 42 3.11 -4.07 -5.69
N GLY A 43 2.50 -3.98 -4.53
CA GLY A 43 1.17 -4.53 -4.29
C GLY A 43 0.44 -3.89 -3.13
N VAL A 44 -0.76 -4.37 -2.86
CA VAL A 44 -1.59 -4.01 -1.70
C VAL A 44 -2.34 -5.23 -1.18
N GLY A 45 -2.86 -5.15 0.04
CA GLY A 45 -3.66 -6.20 0.64
C GLY A 45 -4.91 -6.56 -0.15
N ILE A 46 -5.34 -7.80 -0.02
CA ILE A 46 -6.61 -8.27 -0.61
C ILE A 46 -7.80 -7.62 0.09
N CYS A 47 -8.92 -7.50 -0.65
CA CYS A 47 -10.17 -6.95 -0.14
C CYS A 47 -11.34 -7.95 -0.26
N SER A 48 -11.04 -9.23 -0.17
CA SER A 48 -12.02 -10.33 -0.21
C SER A 48 -12.31 -10.95 1.16
N LEU A 49 -11.71 -10.41 2.22
CA LEU A 49 -11.94 -10.85 3.60
C LEU A 49 -13.18 -10.18 4.21
N ALA A 50 -13.77 -10.81 5.23
CA ALA A 50 -14.83 -10.19 6.00
C ALA A 50 -14.36 -8.87 6.63
N GLY A 51 -15.11 -7.79 6.41
CA GLY A 51 -14.74 -6.44 6.90
C GLY A 51 -13.75 -5.68 6.04
N SER A 52 -13.22 -6.27 4.95
CA SER A 52 -12.40 -5.53 3.99
C SER A 52 -13.26 -4.68 3.04
N ASN A 53 -12.68 -3.60 2.51
CA ASN A 53 -13.36 -2.68 1.61
C ASN A 53 -12.36 -2.01 0.65
N PRO A 54 -12.45 -2.28 -0.67
CA PRO A 54 -11.49 -1.73 -1.64
C PRO A 54 -11.61 -0.22 -1.84
N VAL A 55 -12.81 0.37 -1.67
CA VAL A 55 -12.99 1.83 -1.73
C VAL A 55 -12.28 2.49 -0.55
N THR A 56 -12.45 1.94 0.64
CA THR A 56 -11.76 2.42 1.85
C THR A 56 -10.25 2.28 1.72
N LEU A 57 -9.77 1.14 1.17
CA LEU A 57 -8.34 0.93 0.92
C LEU A 57 -7.78 1.98 -0.05
N TYR A 58 -8.50 2.30 -1.12
CA TYR A 58 -8.10 3.36 -2.05
C TYR A 58 -7.86 4.69 -1.32
N HIS A 59 -8.82 5.13 -0.52
CA HIS A 59 -8.69 6.39 0.24
C HIS A 59 -7.55 6.33 1.27
N SER A 60 -7.39 5.20 1.95
CA SER A 60 -6.28 4.99 2.89
C SER A 60 -4.92 5.10 2.20
N LEU A 61 -4.75 4.49 1.03
CA LEU A 61 -3.50 4.55 0.26
C LEU A 61 -3.21 5.98 -0.22
N LYS A 62 -4.20 6.70 -0.76
CA LYS A 62 -4.02 8.10 -1.18
C LYS A 62 -3.63 8.99 0.00
N LYS A 63 -4.27 8.83 1.16
CA LYS A 63 -3.91 9.52 2.39
C LYS A 63 -2.48 9.17 2.83
N LEU A 64 -2.13 7.90 2.84
CA LEU A 64 -0.84 7.41 3.28
C LEU A 64 0.31 8.01 2.47
N ILE A 65 0.25 7.90 1.13
CA ILE A 65 1.31 8.41 0.25
C ILE A 65 1.40 9.93 0.21
N ALA A 66 0.34 10.65 0.60
CA ALA A 66 0.37 12.11 0.76
C ALA A 66 1.08 12.55 2.04
N GLN A 67 1.07 11.73 3.09
CA GLN A 67 1.65 12.05 4.40
C GLN A 67 3.08 11.54 4.57
N VAL A 68 3.43 10.43 3.95
CA VAL A 68 4.73 9.77 4.15
C VAL A 68 5.76 10.31 3.17
N PRO A 69 6.91 10.82 3.64
CA PRO A 69 7.97 11.32 2.78
C PRO A 69 8.53 10.26 1.82
N ASP A 70 8.99 10.70 0.67
CA ASP A 70 9.44 9.84 -0.42
C ASP A 70 10.64 8.95 -0.10
N HIS A 71 11.54 9.42 0.80
CA HIS A 71 12.74 8.68 1.18
C HIS A 71 12.50 7.54 2.18
N ILE A 72 11.31 7.49 2.79
CA ILE A 72 10.96 6.48 3.81
C ILE A 72 10.94 5.08 3.18
N HIS A 73 11.54 4.12 3.88
CA HIS A 73 11.56 2.71 3.50
C HIS A 73 10.30 1.99 3.95
N LEU A 74 9.72 1.22 3.04
CA LEU A 74 8.53 0.42 3.28
C LEU A 74 8.88 -0.93 3.91
N LEU A 75 8.27 -1.26 5.04
CA LEU A 75 8.33 -2.57 5.69
C LEU A 75 6.94 -3.20 5.66
N CYS A 76 6.82 -4.31 4.93
CA CYS A 76 5.55 -4.99 4.66
C CYS A 76 5.31 -6.15 5.63
N GLY A 77 4.04 -6.58 5.73
CA GLY A 77 3.67 -7.80 6.47
C GLY A 77 4.13 -9.10 5.79
N HIS A 78 4.31 -9.09 4.46
CA HIS A 78 4.73 -10.25 3.65
C HIS A 78 5.72 -9.83 2.58
N ASN A 79 6.66 -10.74 2.27
CA ASN A 79 7.62 -10.56 1.18
C ASN A 79 7.07 -11.15 -0.12
N TYR A 80 6.18 -10.41 -0.79
CA TYR A 80 5.60 -10.79 -2.07
C TYR A 80 6.27 -10.10 -3.28
N GLY A 81 7.05 -9.07 -3.03
CA GLY A 81 7.68 -8.27 -4.08
C GLY A 81 9.01 -8.84 -4.56
N SER A 82 9.49 -8.32 -5.67
CA SER A 82 10.81 -8.62 -6.24
C SER A 82 11.97 -8.13 -5.36
N GLU A 83 11.67 -7.24 -4.43
CA GLU A 83 12.60 -6.72 -3.43
C GLU A 83 12.00 -6.83 -2.02
N ILE A 84 12.85 -6.96 -1.02
CA ILE A 84 12.42 -7.06 0.39
C ILE A 84 11.85 -5.73 0.89
N SER A 85 12.45 -4.63 0.46
CA SER A 85 12.04 -3.27 0.83
C SER A 85 12.40 -2.30 -0.29
N THR A 86 11.60 -1.26 -0.44
CA THR A 86 11.87 -0.12 -1.34
C THR A 86 11.47 1.18 -0.66
N THR A 87 11.72 2.32 -1.30
CA THR A 87 11.25 3.61 -0.81
C THR A 87 9.80 3.89 -1.22
N ILE A 88 9.15 4.81 -0.52
CA ILE A 88 7.82 5.31 -0.89
C ILE A 88 7.85 5.99 -2.27
N ALA A 89 8.95 6.68 -2.63
CA ALA A 89 9.14 7.23 -3.98
C ALA A 89 9.03 6.14 -5.05
N GLU A 90 9.70 5.01 -4.84
CA GLU A 90 9.65 3.88 -5.77
C GLU A 90 8.23 3.29 -5.86
N GLN A 91 7.53 3.16 -4.73
CA GLN A 91 6.16 2.68 -4.74
C GLN A 91 5.21 3.62 -5.50
N LYS A 92 5.34 4.94 -5.32
CA LYS A 92 4.57 5.94 -6.09
C LYS A 92 4.83 5.83 -7.60
N ARG A 93 6.07 5.51 -7.98
CA ARG A 93 6.50 5.42 -9.39
C ARG A 93 6.06 4.14 -10.08
N ALA A 94 5.99 3.02 -9.38
CA ALA A 94 5.95 1.70 -10.00
C ALA A 94 5.01 0.67 -9.36
N ASN A 95 4.32 1.01 -8.27
CA ASN A 95 3.29 0.14 -7.70
C ASN A 95 1.99 0.29 -8.52
N PRO A 96 1.49 -0.78 -9.17
CA PRO A 96 0.33 -0.69 -10.05
C PRO A 96 -0.89 -0.06 -9.39
N PHE A 97 -1.11 -0.32 -8.11
CA PHE A 97 -2.25 0.25 -7.37
C PHE A 97 -2.13 1.75 -7.09
N LEU A 98 -0.90 2.25 -6.91
CA LEU A 98 -0.65 3.66 -6.67
C LEU A 98 -0.66 4.49 -7.95
N LEU A 99 -0.41 3.85 -9.11
CA LEU A 99 -0.50 4.47 -10.44
C LEU A 99 -1.94 4.74 -10.87
N ILE A 100 -2.91 4.00 -10.33
CA ILE A 100 -4.33 4.17 -10.67
C ILE A 100 -4.91 5.37 -9.89
N GLU A 101 -5.28 6.42 -10.63
CA GLU A 101 -5.83 7.64 -10.05
C GLU A 101 -7.36 7.58 -9.85
N ASP A 102 -8.06 6.86 -10.73
CA ASP A 102 -9.52 6.72 -10.64
C ASP A 102 -9.91 5.63 -9.65
N LYS A 103 -10.79 5.97 -8.72
CA LYS A 103 -11.24 5.09 -7.65
C LYS A 103 -11.96 3.84 -8.18
N ASP A 104 -12.84 4.00 -9.15
CA ASP A 104 -13.65 2.87 -9.65
C ASP A 104 -12.76 1.91 -10.46
N THR A 105 -11.78 2.44 -11.19
CA THR A 105 -10.72 1.67 -11.84
C THR A 105 -9.85 0.92 -10.83
N PHE A 106 -9.48 1.55 -9.72
CA PHE A 106 -8.75 0.88 -8.63
C PHE A 106 -9.54 -0.29 -8.06
N VAL A 107 -10.82 -0.08 -7.75
CA VAL A 107 -11.70 -1.13 -7.23
C VAL A 107 -11.81 -2.29 -8.22
N ARG A 108 -12.03 -2.00 -9.50
CA ARG A 108 -12.07 -3.01 -10.56
C ARG A 108 -10.75 -3.79 -10.64
N TYR A 109 -9.61 -3.09 -10.66
CA TYR A 109 -8.29 -3.71 -10.70
C TYR A 109 -8.06 -4.62 -9.49
N ARG A 110 -8.34 -4.12 -8.26
CA ARG A 110 -8.18 -4.91 -7.04
C ARG A 110 -9.04 -6.16 -7.02
N MET A 111 -10.32 -6.05 -7.39
CA MET A 111 -11.31 -7.10 -7.16
C MET A 111 -11.40 -8.12 -8.30
N HIS A 112 -11.07 -7.72 -9.55
CA HIS A 112 -11.37 -8.53 -10.72
C HIS A 112 -10.20 -8.77 -11.68
N VAL A 113 -9.12 -8.00 -11.57
CA VAL A 113 -8.01 -8.08 -12.53
C VAL A 113 -6.73 -8.59 -11.88
N HIS A 114 -6.29 -7.95 -10.81
CA HIS A 114 -4.96 -8.21 -10.23
C HIS A 114 -4.76 -9.68 -9.86
N ASP A 115 -5.70 -10.31 -9.16
CA ASP A 115 -5.52 -11.68 -8.67
C ASP A 115 -5.44 -12.74 -9.79
N SER A 116 -5.98 -12.43 -10.97
CA SER A 116 -5.91 -13.31 -12.15
C SER A 116 -4.73 -13.02 -13.06
N THR A 117 -4.09 -11.86 -12.94
CA THR A 117 -3.00 -11.42 -13.83
C THR A 117 -1.64 -11.29 -13.15
N ARG A 118 -1.62 -11.21 -11.81
CA ARG A 118 -0.38 -11.05 -11.07
C ARG A 118 0.56 -12.23 -11.25
N THR A 119 1.85 -11.93 -11.25
CA THR A 119 2.93 -12.91 -11.13
C THR A 119 3.64 -12.75 -9.80
N TYR A 120 4.32 -13.79 -9.33
CA TYR A 120 5.22 -13.73 -8.19
C TYR A 120 6.67 -13.95 -8.62
N PRO A 121 7.61 -13.17 -8.09
CA PRO A 121 7.40 -12.02 -7.19
C PRO A 121 6.68 -10.88 -7.91
N MET A 122 5.90 -10.07 -7.16
CA MET A 122 5.31 -8.84 -7.69
C MET A 122 6.43 -7.87 -8.07
N SER A 123 6.32 -7.27 -9.24
CA SER A 123 7.36 -6.46 -9.87
C SER A 123 6.86 -5.05 -10.21
N PRO A 124 7.78 -4.08 -10.40
CA PRO A 124 7.39 -2.74 -10.82
C PRO A 124 6.62 -2.77 -12.14
N MET A 125 5.65 -1.89 -12.28
CA MET A 125 4.86 -1.70 -13.50
C MET A 125 4.85 -0.22 -13.90
N THR A 126 4.66 0.00 -15.19
CA THR A 126 4.34 1.31 -15.74
C THR A 126 2.81 1.49 -15.83
N LEU A 127 2.36 2.74 -15.95
CA LEU A 127 0.92 3.02 -16.13
C LEU A 127 0.36 2.38 -17.42
N ASP A 128 1.16 2.32 -18.50
CA ASP A 128 0.75 1.69 -19.76
C ASP A 128 0.54 0.18 -19.58
N GLU A 129 1.42 -0.49 -18.84
CA GLU A 129 1.25 -1.91 -18.52
C GLU A 129 0.01 -2.17 -17.66
N VAL A 130 -0.27 -1.30 -16.68
CA VAL A 130 -1.50 -1.39 -15.88
C VAL A 130 -2.74 -1.20 -16.76
N ASN A 131 -2.73 -0.17 -17.62
CA ASN A 131 -3.84 0.11 -18.53
C ASN A 131 -4.10 -1.02 -19.53
N ALA A 132 -3.05 -1.73 -19.94
CA ALA A 132 -3.17 -2.90 -20.83
C ALA A 132 -3.88 -4.09 -20.17
N LEU A 133 -3.95 -4.15 -18.83
CA LEU A 133 -4.65 -5.18 -18.07
C LEU A 133 -6.12 -4.83 -17.78
N LEU A 134 -6.50 -3.56 -17.90
CA LEU A 134 -7.84 -3.04 -17.58
C LEU A 134 -8.80 -3.19 -18.76
#